data_77b76b096eff0523018de28d7f938aef
#
_entry.id   77b76b096eff0523018de28d7f938aef
#
_cell.length_a   1.000
_cell.length_b   1.000
_cell.length_c   1.000
_cell.angle_alpha   90.00
_cell.angle_beta   90.00
_cell.angle_gamma   90.00
#
_symmetry.space_group_name_H-M   'P 1'
#
loop_
_entity.id
_entity.type
_entity.pdbx_description
1 polymer ?
#
loop_
_entity_poly.entity_id
_entity_poly.type
_entity_poly.pdbx_seq_one_letter_code
_entity_poly.pdbx_strand_id
1 'polypeptide(L)'
;MDIEFSDVKELYERLTPALNAKISELKRYDLDYIKKEDIWNYLKENKWVKAKDLLLYQMVDDIMNLENYEIDNYVKKQIRSKVIKPNLEDMKGA
;
A
#
# COMPACT_ATOMS: atom_id res chain seq x y z
N MET A 1 -19.92 -5.04 12.38
CA MET A 1 -19.00 -5.93 12.99
C MET A 1 -17.57 -5.59 12.65
N ASP A 2 -16.76 -5.66 13.63
CA ASP A 2 -15.41 -5.34 13.37
C ASP A 2 -14.72 -6.37 12.55
N ILE A 3 -13.52 -6.08 12.17
CA ILE A 3 -12.69 -7.02 11.48
C ILE A 3 -12.29 -8.08 12.47
N GLU A 4 -12.83 -9.26 12.27
CA GLU A 4 -12.55 -10.36 13.17
C GLU A 4 -11.66 -11.37 12.51
N PHE A 5 -10.77 -10.93 11.70
CA PHE A 5 -9.85 -11.85 11.06
C PHE A 5 -8.81 -12.27 12.07
N SER A 6 -8.67 -13.56 12.23
CA SER A 6 -7.75 -14.05 13.23
C SER A 6 -6.33 -13.68 12.86
N ASP A 7 -6.05 -13.39 11.62
CA ASP A 7 -4.74 -12.89 11.30
C ASP A 7 -4.80 -12.00 10.07
N VAL A 8 -3.73 -11.23 9.93
CA VAL A 8 -3.60 -10.27 8.87
C VAL A 8 -3.50 -10.96 7.51
N LYS A 9 -2.96 -12.16 7.51
CA LYS A 9 -2.82 -12.90 6.27
C LYS A 9 -4.16 -13.21 5.64
N GLU A 10 -5.11 -13.64 6.45
CA GLU A 10 -6.43 -13.94 5.93
C GLU A 10 -7.08 -12.69 5.37
N LEU A 11 -6.94 -11.58 6.06
CA LEU A 11 -7.49 -10.32 5.59
C LEU A 11 -6.86 -9.93 4.26
N TYR A 12 -5.56 -10.05 4.15
CA TYR A 12 -4.86 -9.72 2.93
C TYR A 12 -5.36 -10.59 1.78
N GLU A 13 -5.56 -11.85 2.04
CA GLU A 13 -6.03 -12.76 1.01
C GLU A 13 -7.43 -12.38 0.53
N ARG A 14 -8.27 -11.95 1.42
CA ARG A 14 -9.61 -11.55 1.04
C ARG A 14 -9.62 -10.27 0.23
N LEU A 15 -8.63 -9.44 0.43
CA LEU A 15 -8.53 -8.18 -0.31
C LEU A 15 -7.74 -8.31 -1.59
N THR A 16 -7.13 -9.46 -1.82
CA THR A 16 -6.27 -9.66 -2.99
C THR A 16 -6.98 -9.37 -4.31
N PRO A 17 -8.23 -9.79 -4.53
CA PRO A 17 -8.87 -9.45 -5.79
C PRO A 17 -8.95 -7.95 -6.05
N ALA A 18 -9.24 -7.18 -5.01
CA ALA A 18 -9.28 -5.72 -5.17
C ALA A 18 -7.89 -5.18 -5.42
N LEU A 19 -6.90 -5.71 -4.71
CA LEU A 19 -5.52 -5.28 -4.92
C LEU A 19 -5.07 -5.57 -6.34
N ASN A 20 -5.42 -6.74 -6.86
CA ASN A 20 -5.06 -7.09 -8.22
C ASN A 20 -5.71 -6.15 -9.23
N ALA A 21 -6.96 -5.82 -8.99
CA ALA A 21 -7.66 -4.90 -9.90
C ALA A 21 -6.99 -3.54 -9.90
N LYS A 22 -6.58 -3.07 -8.72
CA LYS A 22 -5.90 -1.78 -8.64
C LYS A 22 -4.55 -1.82 -9.33
N ILE A 23 -3.83 -2.92 -9.18
CA ILE A 23 -2.54 -3.07 -9.84
C ILE A 23 -2.72 -3.02 -11.35
N SER A 24 -3.76 -3.66 -11.87
CA SER A 24 -4.04 -3.62 -13.30
C SER A 24 -4.30 -2.20 -13.77
N GLU A 25 -5.03 -1.45 -12.98
CA GLU A 25 -5.29 -0.05 -13.30
C GLU A 25 -4.01 0.75 -13.33
N LEU A 26 -3.15 0.55 -12.34
CA LEU A 26 -1.90 1.29 -12.25
C LEU A 26 -0.99 0.99 -13.43
N LYS A 27 -1.00 -0.25 -13.89
CA LYS A 27 -0.19 -0.61 -15.05
C LYS A 27 -0.60 0.15 -16.29
N ARG A 28 -1.87 0.48 -16.40
CA ARG A 28 -2.33 1.25 -17.55
C ARG A 28 -1.79 2.67 -17.54
N TYR A 29 -1.32 3.13 -16.40
CA TYR A 29 -0.72 4.45 -16.28
C TYR A 29 0.79 4.37 -16.11
N ASP A 30 1.37 3.25 -16.53
CA ASP A 30 2.83 3.06 -16.47
C ASP A 30 3.38 3.10 -15.05
N LEU A 31 2.57 2.66 -14.11
CA LEU A 31 2.99 2.59 -12.73
C LEU A 31 3.15 1.14 -12.30
N ASP A 32 3.81 0.36 -13.14
CA ASP A 32 3.90 -1.07 -12.90
C ASP A 32 4.96 -1.45 -11.87
N TYR A 33 5.70 -0.49 -11.37
CA TYR A 33 6.64 -0.77 -10.27
C TYR A 33 5.93 -0.81 -8.92
N ILE A 34 4.66 -0.44 -8.87
CA ILE A 34 3.90 -0.47 -7.63
C ILE A 34 3.31 -1.87 -7.45
N LYS A 35 3.48 -2.41 -6.25
CA LYS A 35 3.04 -3.77 -5.96
C LYS A 35 1.88 -3.79 -4.99
N LYS A 36 1.23 -4.93 -4.90
CA LYS A 36 0.09 -5.09 -4.00
C LYS A 36 0.47 -4.75 -2.57
N GLU A 37 1.65 -5.17 -2.18
CA GLU A 37 2.12 -4.92 -0.83
C GLU A 37 2.26 -3.42 -0.55
N ASP A 38 2.59 -2.66 -1.57
CA ASP A 38 2.71 -1.22 -1.39
C ASP A 38 1.36 -0.59 -1.09
N ILE A 39 0.32 -1.02 -1.81
CA ILE A 39 -1.02 -0.52 -1.58
C ILE A 39 -1.48 -0.90 -0.17
N TRP A 40 -1.27 -2.15 0.18
CA TRP A 40 -1.65 -2.66 1.48
C TRP A 40 -0.99 -1.86 2.60
N ASN A 41 0.31 -1.67 2.50
CA ASN A 41 1.06 -0.98 3.55
C ASN A 41 0.64 0.49 3.64
N TYR A 42 0.44 1.12 2.50
CA TYR A 42 0.05 2.52 2.49
C TYR A 42 -1.28 2.73 3.20
N LEU A 43 -2.27 1.93 2.83
CA LEU A 43 -3.59 2.08 3.42
C LEU A 43 -3.59 1.66 4.89
N LYS A 44 -2.85 0.63 5.21
CA LYS A 44 -2.76 0.19 6.59
C LYS A 44 -2.19 1.28 7.47
N GLU A 45 -1.13 1.90 7.03
CA GLU A 45 -0.44 2.89 7.84
C GLU A 45 -1.15 4.22 7.88
N ASN A 46 -1.80 4.60 6.79
CA ASN A 46 -2.34 5.95 6.69
C ASN A 46 -3.83 6.05 6.88
N LYS A 47 -4.54 4.95 6.80
CA LYS A 47 -5.97 5.01 6.88
C LYS A 47 -6.55 3.99 7.86
N TRP A 48 -6.19 2.74 7.69
CA TRP A 48 -6.85 1.68 8.42
C TRP A 48 -6.44 1.62 9.88
N VAL A 49 -5.24 2.00 10.19
CA VAL A 49 -4.77 1.97 11.58
C VAL A 49 -5.55 2.94 12.44
N LYS A 50 -6.13 3.97 11.83
CA LYS A 50 -6.89 4.97 12.58
C LYS A 50 -8.37 4.67 12.62
N ALA A 51 -8.83 3.69 11.85
CA ALA A 51 -10.24 3.43 11.71
C ALA A 51 -10.71 2.47 12.77
N LYS A 52 -11.97 2.62 13.18
CA LYS A 52 -12.62 1.68 14.06
C LYS A 52 -13.72 0.99 13.29
N ASP A 53 -14.01 -0.23 13.66
CA ASP A 53 -15.14 -0.95 13.06
C ASP A 53 -15.03 -0.97 11.55
N LEU A 54 -13.83 -1.20 11.06
CA LEU A 54 -13.58 -1.19 9.64
C LEU A 54 -14.15 -2.46 9.02
N LEU A 55 -14.99 -2.28 8.00
CA LEU A 55 -15.64 -3.39 7.33
C LEU A 55 -14.91 -3.73 6.04
N LEU A 56 -15.01 -4.98 5.65
CA LEU A 56 -14.29 -5.46 4.47
C LEU A 56 -14.65 -4.66 3.23
N TYR A 57 -15.93 -4.36 3.02
CA TYR A 57 -16.31 -3.63 1.82
C TYR A 57 -15.75 -2.21 1.82
N GLN A 58 -15.57 -1.64 3.00
CA GLN A 58 -14.95 -0.32 3.09
C GLN A 58 -13.48 -0.37 2.69
N MET A 59 -12.82 -1.45 3.06
CA MET A 59 -11.43 -1.62 2.67
C MET A 59 -11.29 -1.80 1.17
N VAL A 60 -12.23 -2.53 0.56
CA VAL A 60 -12.24 -2.68 -0.88
C VAL A 60 -12.42 -1.32 -1.55
N ASP A 61 -13.36 -0.54 -1.05
CA ASP A 61 -13.58 0.80 -1.58
C ASP A 61 -12.33 1.65 -1.47
N ASP A 62 -11.66 1.56 -0.33
CA ASP A 62 -10.45 2.36 -0.13
C ASP A 62 -9.38 1.99 -1.15
N ILE A 63 -9.26 0.71 -1.45
CA ILE A 63 -8.29 0.27 -2.44
C ILE A 63 -8.65 0.81 -3.81
N MET A 64 -9.92 0.67 -4.19
CA MET A 64 -10.35 1.06 -5.52
C MET A 64 -10.35 2.56 -5.72
N ASN A 65 -10.56 3.31 -4.66
CA ASN A 65 -10.61 4.76 -4.75
C ASN A 65 -9.29 5.45 -4.46
N LEU A 66 -8.25 4.68 -4.22
CA LEU A 66 -6.93 5.22 -3.96
C LEU A 66 -6.44 5.98 -5.19
N GLU A 67 -5.99 7.21 -4.98
CA GLU A 67 -5.49 8.00 -6.09
C GLU A 67 -4.12 7.52 -6.50
N ASN A 68 -3.90 7.50 -7.81
CA ASN A 68 -2.64 7.00 -8.33
C ASN A 68 -1.45 7.78 -7.80
N TYR A 69 -1.59 9.10 -7.69
CA TYR A 69 -0.47 9.92 -7.24
C TYR A 69 -0.14 9.66 -5.77
N GLU A 70 -1.12 9.29 -4.98
CA GLU A 70 -0.87 9.02 -3.57
C GLU A 70 0.01 7.80 -3.38
N ILE A 71 -0.36 6.71 -4.06
CA ILE A 71 0.42 5.50 -3.92
C ILE A 71 1.77 5.63 -4.62
N ASP A 72 1.80 6.37 -5.72
CA ASP A 72 3.05 6.61 -6.43
C ASP A 72 4.03 7.35 -5.54
N ASN A 73 3.58 8.41 -4.88
CA ASN A 73 4.43 9.16 -3.99
C ASN A 73 4.92 8.30 -2.83
N TYR A 74 4.03 7.47 -2.30
CA TYR A 74 4.40 6.60 -1.20
C TYR A 74 5.51 5.64 -1.61
N VAL A 75 5.35 5.02 -2.77
CA VAL A 75 6.33 4.04 -3.23
C VAL A 75 7.66 4.70 -3.52
N LYS A 76 7.63 5.86 -4.14
CA LYS A 76 8.86 6.58 -4.42
C LYS A 76 9.58 6.96 -3.14
N LYS A 77 8.82 7.33 -2.14
CA LYS A 77 9.41 7.65 -0.84
C LYS A 77 10.04 6.41 -0.22
N GLN A 78 9.37 5.27 -0.33
CA GLN A 78 9.90 4.04 0.22
C GLN A 78 11.18 3.63 -0.49
N ILE A 79 11.18 3.72 -1.81
CA ILE A 79 12.37 3.37 -2.58
C ILE A 79 13.52 4.29 -2.22
N ARG A 80 13.26 5.58 -2.16
CA ARG A 80 14.29 6.54 -1.81
C ARG A 80 14.84 6.27 -0.43
N SER A 81 13.97 5.95 0.49
CA SER A 81 14.38 5.66 1.85
C SER A 81 15.30 4.46 1.92
N LYS A 82 14.97 3.42 1.16
CA LYS A 82 15.76 2.22 1.18
C LYS A 82 17.09 2.38 0.49
N VAL A 83 17.11 3.19 -0.55
CA VAL A 83 18.34 3.37 -1.31
C VAL A 83 19.24 4.40 -0.65
N ILE A 84 18.67 5.50 -0.24
CA ILE A 84 19.45 6.61 0.27
C ILE A 84 20.04 6.32 1.61
N LYS A 85 19.32 5.58 2.44
CA LYS A 85 19.79 5.36 3.78
C LYS A 85 21.20 4.77 3.84
N PRO A 86 21.48 3.70 3.12
CA PRO A 86 22.85 3.20 3.10
C PRO A 86 23.80 4.16 2.42
N ASN A 87 23.35 4.77 1.36
CA ASN A 87 24.21 5.69 0.62
C ASN A 87 24.54 6.94 1.40
N LEU A 88 23.63 7.31 2.24
CA LEU A 88 23.84 8.51 3.03
C LEU A 88 25.08 8.39 3.89
N GLU A 89 25.28 7.21 4.43
CA GLU A 89 26.45 6.99 5.23
C GLU A 89 27.71 7.02 4.41
N ASP A 90 27.62 6.43 3.23
CA ASP A 90 28.75 6.49 2.33
C ASP A 90 29.09 7.92 1.98
N MET A 91 28.07 8.70 1.73
CA MET A 91 28.30 10.08 1.36
C MET A 91 28.89 10.87 2.49
N LYS A 92 28.52 10.55 3.68
CA LYS A 92 29.12 11.22 4.81
C LYS A 92 30.56 10.85 4.95
N GLY A 93 30.88 9.63 4.62
CA GLY A 93 32.24 9.21 4.64
C GLY A 93 33.05 9.84 3.54
N ALA A 94 32.37 10.28 2.55
CA ALA A 94 33.09 10.89 1.44
C ALA A 94 33.38 12.37 1.79
#